data_37c59a03889cc825c6e303fc990f9ccf
#
_entry.id   37c59a03889cc825c6e303fc990f9ccf
#
_cell.length_a   1.000
_cell.length_b   1.000
_cell.length_c   1.000
_cell.angle_alpha   90.00
_cell.angle_beta   90.00
_cell.angle_gamma   90.00
#
_symmetry.space_group_name_H-M   'P 1'
#
loop_
_entity.id
_entity.type
_entity.pdbx_description
1 polymer ?
#
loop_
_entity_poly.entity_id
_entity_poly.type
_entity_poly.pdbx_seq_one_letter_code
_entity_poly.pdbx_strand_id
1 'polypeptide(L)'
;MLSTNKLKKIKSNFPVLVGNNVVSKNICNLLIKEIINFKTFDDIIMGGRSRINKGSKNFNLYIKNSVNSAKLFKLFNSKSFYRKIENLFTKNFKDGSWENLHKPKSFNPKKFTIKKN
;
A
#
# COMPACT_ATOMS: atom_id res chain seq x y z
N MET A 1 -11.19 0.53 5.81
CA MET A 1 -10.75 -0.26 4.65
C MET A 1 -9.71 -1.31 5.03
N LEU A 2 -8.74 -0.98 5.86
CA LEU A 2 -7.73 -1.92 6.34
C LEU A 2 -7.91 -2.22 7.83
N SER A 3 -7.93 -3.51 8.18
CA SER A 3 -7.99 -3.98 9.57
C SER A 3 -6.59 -4.31 10.09
N THR A 4 -5.83 -3.29 10.42
CA THR A 4 -4.43 -3.42 10.85
C THR A 4 -4.27 -4.16 12.18
N ASN A 5 -5.33 -4.22 13.01
CA ASN A 5 -5.36 -5.00 14.25
C ASN A 5 -5.26 -6.53 14.03
N LYS A 6 -5.50 -6.98 12.80
CA LYS A 6 -5.37 -8.40 12.43
C LYS A 6 -3.94 -8.79 12.06
N LEU A 7 -3.04 -7.80 11.95
CA LEU A 7 -1.64 -8.05 11.63
C LEU A 7 -0.91 -8.61 12.84
N LYS A 8 -0.18 -9.71 12.63
CA LYS A 8 0.56 -10.41 13.66
C LYS A 8 2.00 -10.66 13.23
N LYS A 9 2.93 -10.58 14.18
CA LYS A 9 4.32 -10.94 13.99
C LYS A 9 4.44 -12.43 13.65
N ILE A 10 5.24 -12.75 12.64
CA ILE A 10 5.63 -14.12 12.32
C ILE A 10 7.12 -14.32 12.56
N LYS A 11 7.53 -15.59 12.72
CA LYS A 11 8.95 -15.93 12.79
C LYS A 11 9.58 -15.74 11.41
N SER A 12 10.54 -14.83 11.32
CA SER A 12 11.22 -14.49 10.07
C SER A 12 12.57 -13.84 10.37
N ASN A 13 13.50 -13.91 9.43
CA ASN A 13 14.78 -13.19 9.50
C ASN A 13 14.62 -11.67 9.36
N PHE A 14 13.46 -11.23 8.89
CA PHE A 14 13.11 -9.82 8.75
C PHE A 14 11.87 -9.50 9.56
N PRO A 15 11.69 -8.24 10.00
CA PRO A 15 10.43 -7.82 10.61
C PRO A 15 9.28 -7.93 9.61
N VAL A 16 8.35 -8.83 9.87
CA VAL A 16 7.18 -9.08 9.02
C VAL A 16 5.93 -9.21 9.88
N LEU A 17 4.90 -8.49 9.48
CA LEU A 17 3.55 -8.62 10.04
C LEU A 17 2.63 -9.20 8.97
N VAL A 18 1.87 -10.22 9.35
CA VAL A 18 0.96 -10.93 8.45
C VAL A 18 -0.43 -10.99 9.07
N GLY A 19 -1.45 -10.89 8.26
CA GLY A 19 -2.83 -11.04 8.70
C GLY A 19 -3.74 -11.56 7.61
N ASN A 20 -4.77 -12.30 8.01
CA ASN A 20 -5.85 -12.74 7.13
C ASN A 20 -6.96 -11.69 7.14
N ASN A 21 -7.58 -11.48 5.99
CA ASN A 21 -8.71 -10.56 5.86
C ASN A 21 -8.40 -9.12 6.35
N VAL A 22 -7.16 -8.68 6.19
CA VAL A 22 -6.76 -7.31 6.50
C VAL A 22 -7.54 -6.32 5.62
N VAL A 23 -7.77 -6.70 4.38
CA VAL A 23 -8.75 -6.07 3.49
C VAL A 23 -9.93 -7.02 3.36
N SER A 24 -11.15 -6.54 3.61
CA SER A 24 -12.34 -7.39 3.53
C SER A 24 -12.54 -7.97 2.14
N LYS A 25 -13.15 -9.16 2.06
CA LYS A 25 -13.45 -9.82 0.78
C LYS A 25 -14.31 -8.92 -0.13
N ASN A 26 -15.26 -8.20 0.44
CA ASN A 26 -16.12 -7.28 -0.33
C ASN A 26 -15.28 -6.17 -0.98
N ILE A 27 -14.39 -5.55 -0.24
CA ILE A 27 -13.51 -4.51 -0.78
C ILE A 27 -12.56 -5.09 -1.85
N CYS A 28 -11.99 -6.27 -1.62
CA CYS A 28 -11.17 -6.94 -2.63
C CYS A 28 -11.94 -7.17 -3.92
N ASN A 29 -13.19 -7.65 -3.83
CA ASN A 29 -14.02 -7.87 -5.01
C ASN A 29 -14.33 -6.57 -5.76
N LEU A 30 -14.58 -5.48 -5.03
CA LEU A 30 -14.80 -4.17 -5.64
C LEU A 30 -13.55 -3.65 -6.35
N LEU A 31 -12.37 -3.80 -5.75
CA LEU A 31 -11.10 -3.44 -6.37
C LEU A 31 -10.84 -4.24 -7.64
N ILE A 32 -11.09 -5.55 -7.60
CA ILE A 32 -10.94 -6.43 -8.77
C ILE A 32 -11.86 -5.97 -9.91
N LYS A 33 -13.11 -5.65 -9.63
CA LYS A 33 -14.05 -5.14 -10.63
C LYS A 33 -13.55 -3.84 -11.25
N GLU A 34 -13.03 -2.91 -10.43
CA GLU A 34 -12.49 -1.65 -10.94
C GLU A 34 -11.30 -1.88 -11.88
N ILE A 35 -10.41 -2.82 -11.53
CA ILE A 35 -9.24 -3.17 -12.36
C ILE A 35 -9.69 -3.83 -13.67
N ILE A 36 -10.60 -4.78 -13.60
CA ILE A 36 -11.09 -5.52 -14.78
C ILE A 36 -11.82 -4.59 -15.74
N ASN A 37 -12.60 -3.64 -15.22
CA ASN A 37 -13.37 -2.71 -16.04
C ASN A 37 -12.53 -1.61 -16.68
N PHE A 38 -11.31 -1.38 -16.18
CA PHE A 38 -10.42 -0.37 -16.75
C PHE A 38 -9.67 -0.96 -17.95
N LYS A 39 -9.71 -0.27 -19.08
CA LYS A 39 -9.18 -0.77 -20.37
C LYS A 39 -8.02 0.04 -20.93
N THR A 40 -7.74 1.22 -20.35
CA THR A 40 -6.73 2.13 -20.89
C THR A 40 -5.46 2.08 -20.04
N PHE A 41 -4.40 1.49 -20.60
CA PHE A 41 -3.11 1.33 -19.91
C PHE A 41 -2.02 2.16 -20.59
N ASP A 42 -0.99 2.55 -19.84
CA ASP A 42 0.16 3.28 -20.39
C ASP A 42 1.03 2.37 -21.24
N ASP A 43 1.24 1.14 -20.78
CA ASP A 43 2.07 0.16 -21.48
C ASP A 43 1.40 -1.22 -21.47
N ILE A 44 1.57 -1.93 -22.57
CA ILE A 44 1.30 -3.36 -22.68
C ILE A 44 2.66 -4.04 -22.82
N ILE A 45 3.05 -4.83 -21.81
CA ILE A 45 4.34 -5.49 -21.76
C ILE A 45 4.20 -6.91 -22.32
N MET A 46 5.25 -7.41 -23.00
CA MET A 46 5.30 -8.79 -23.47
C MET A 46 4.94 -9.77 -22.34
N GLY A 47 4.13 -10.78 -22.65
CA GLY A 47 3.60 -11.73 -21.69
C GLY A 47 2.25 -11.33 -21.08
N GLY A 48 1.54 -10.37 -21.69
CA GLY A 48 0.17 -10.01 -21.31
C GLY A 48 0.07 -9.11 -20.07
N ARG A 49 1.16 -8.50 -19.66
CA ARG A 49 1.16 -7.55 -18.55
C ARG A 49 0.77 -6.16 -19.04
N SER A 50 -0.12 -5.52 -18.29
CA SER A 50 -0.50 -4.12 -18.52
C SER A 50 -0.05 -3.27 -17.35
N ARG A 51 0.34 -2.03 -17.63
CA ARG A 51 0.86 -1.12 -16.60
C ARG A 51 0.23 0.26 -16.72
N ILE A 52 -0.08 0.84 -15.55
CA ILE A 52 -0.46 2.24 -15.41
C ILE A 52 0.60 2.92 -14.56
N ASN A 53 1.19 3.98 -15.07
CA ASN A 53 2.20 4.74 -14.34
C ASN A 53 1.54 5.77 -13.44
N LYS A 54 1.93 5.81 -12.18
CA LYS A 54 1.45 6.82 -11.25
C LYS A 54 1.70 8.22 -11.81
N GLY A 55 0.67 9.07 -11.75
CA GLY A 55 0.75 10.46 -12.24
C GLY A 55 0.52 10.60 -13.74
N SER A 56 0.36 9.51 -14.49
CA SER A 56 -0.01 9.58 -15.91
C SER A 56 -1.46 10.00 -16.08
N LYS A 57 -1.80 10.42 -17.31
CA LYS A 57 -3.18 10.72 -17.68
C LYS A 57 -4.10 9.51 -17.46
N ASN A 58 -3.64 8.31 -17.82
CA ASN A 58 -4.41 7.08 -17.64
C ASN A 58 -4.59 6.72 -16.17
N PHE A 59 -3.58 6.95 -15.34
CA PHE A 59 -3.70 6.79 -13.88
C PHE A 59 -4.76 7.73 -13.31
N ASN A 60 -4.73 9.00 -13.69
CA ASN A 60 -5.70 9.98 -13.22
C ASN A 60 -7.12 9.60 -13.65
N LEU A 61 -7.27 9.10 -14.86
CA LEU A 61 -8.55 8.60 -15.36
C LEU A 61 -9.04 7.38 -14.58
N TYR A 62 -8.14 6.44 -14.29
CA TYR A 62 -8.44 5.26 -13.47
C TYR A 62 -8.93 5.66 -12.08
N ILE A 63 -8.21 6.53 -11.39
CA ILE A 63 -8.57 7.01 -10.05
C ILE A 63 -9.90 7.75 -10.04
N LYS A 64 -10.16 8.57 -11.07
CA LYS A 64 -11.43 9.29 -11.20
C LYS A 64 -12.63 8.35 -11.31
N ASN A 65 -12.46 7.22 -11.97
CA ASN A 65 -13.55 6.28 -12.25
C ASN A 65 -13.59 5.07 -11.29
N SER A 66 -12.68 5.01 -10.33
CA SER A 66 -12.48 3.84 -9.45
C SER A 66 -12.50 4.27 -7.98
N VAL A 67 -13.69 4.38 -7.43
CA VAL A 67 -13.92 4.94 -6.06
C VAL A 67 -13.11 4.20 -5.00
N ASN A 68 -13.10 2.88 -5.03
CA ASN A 68 -12.42 2.08 -4.00
C ASN A 68 -10.90 2.11 -4.17
N SER A 69 -10.42 2.05 -5.40
CA SER A 69 -8.99 2.21 -5.70
C SER A 69 -8.48 3.60 -5.29
N ALA A 70 -9.28 4.64 -5.54
CA ALA A 70 -8.96 6.00 -5.11
C ALA A 70 -8.84 6.13 -3.58
N LYS A 71 -9.77 5.52 -2.84
CA LYS A 71 -9.72 5.48 -1.38
C LYS A 71 -8.49 4.75 -0.86
N LEU A 72 -8.16 3.62 -1.45
CA LEU A 72 -6.98 2.84 -1.07
C LEU A 72 -5.70 3.62 -1.35
N PHE A 73 -5.60 4.22 -2.52
CA PHE A 73 -4.46 5.04 -2.89
C PHE A 73 -4.27 6.23 -1.94
N LYS A 74 -5.36 6.93 -1.61
CA LYS A 74 -5.34 8.04 -0.65
C LYS A 74 -4.88 7.57 0.74
N LEU A 75 -5.35 6.41 1.18
CA LEU A 75 -4.95 5.83 2.46
C LEU A 75 -3.44 5.56 2.50
N PHE A 76 -2.90 4.86 1.50
CA PHE A 76 -1.46 4.56 1.43
C PHE A 76 -0.57 5.80 1.31
N ASN A 77 -1.11 6.92 0.88
CA ASN A 77 -0.39 8.19 0.79
C ASN A 77 -0.59 9.08 2.02
N SER A 78 -1.32 8.63 3.03
CA SER A 78 -1.57 9.43 4.22
C SER A 78 -0.46 9.28 5.26
N LYS A 79 -0.11 10.38 5.92
CA LYS A 79 0.85 10.37 7.02
C LYS A 79 0.32 9.59 8.22
N SER A 80 -0.98 9.65 8.48
CA SER A 80 -1.62 8.91 9.57
C SER A 80 -1.49 7.41 9.38
N PHE A 81 -1.69 6.91 8.18
CA PHE A 81 -1.47 5.49 7.86
C PHE A 81 -0.01 5.10 8.05
N TYR A 82 0.91 5.90 7.56
CA TYR A 82 2.34 5.66 7.73
C TYR A 82 2.72 5.56 9.20
N ARG A 83 2.28 6.51 10.02
CA ARG A 83 2.53 6.49 11.47
C ARG A 83 1.93 5.27 12.15
N LYS A 84 0.76 4.87 11.73
CA LYS A 84 0.09 3.67 12.25
C LYS A 84 0.91 2.42 11.97
N ILE A 85 1.42 2.27 10.75
CA ILE A 85 2.29 1.15 10.38
C ILE A 85 3.61 1.20 11.16
N GLU A 86 4.25 2.36 11.27
CA GLU A 86 5.46 2.53 12.06
C GLU A 86 5.24 2.11 13.53
N ASN A 87 4.14 2.54 14.13
CA ASN A 87 3.81 2.18 15.49
C ASN A 87 3.59 0.67 15.66
N LEU A 88 2.94 0.03 14.69
CA LEU A 88 2.75 -1.42 14.70
C LEU A 88 4.08 -2.18 14.67
N PHE A 89 5.01 -1.76 13.81
CA PHE A 89 6.33 -2.38 13.76
C PHE A 89 7.13 -2.12 15.03
N THR A 90 7.13 -0.90 15.53
CA THR A 90 7.81 -0.55 16.78
C THR A 90 7.27 -1.37 17.96
N LYS A 91 5.95 -1.53 18.06
CA LYS A 91 5.30 -2.30 19.12
C LYS A 91 5.63 -3.80 19.05
N ASN A 92 5.67 -4.38 17.85
CA ASN A 92 5.86 -5.81 17.65
C ASN A 92 7.32 -6.23 17.61
N PHE A 93 8.25 -5.34 17.30
CA PHE A 93 9.68 -5.62 17.16
C PHE A 93 10.51 -4.81 18.16
N LYS A 94 10.26 -5.05 19.45
CA LYS A 94 10.95 -4.37 20.56
C LYS A 94 12.41 -4.80 20.74
N ASP A 95 12.84 -5.84 20.02
CA ASP A 95 14.21 -6.34 20.02
C ASP A 95 15.18 -5.45 19.23
N GLY A 96 14.70 -4.34 18.67
CA GLY A 96 15.49 -3.42 17.86
C GLY A 96 15.60 -3.83 16.39
N SER A 97 15.07 -4.98 15.98
CA SER A 97 15.19 -5.44 14.58
C SER A 97 14.61 -4.45 13.58
N TRP A 98 13.47 -3.83 13.91
CA TRP A 98 12.86 -2.81 13.07
C TRP A 98 13.71 -1.52 13.01
N GLU A 99 14.09 -0.99 14.16
CA GLU A 99 14.81 0.28 14.24
C GLU A 99 16.21 0.19 13.65
N ASN A 100 16.91 -0.92 13.88
CA ASN A 100 18.28 -1.11 13.42
C ASN A 100 18.36 -1.41 11.92
N LEU A 101 17.38 -2.10 11.34
CA LEU A 101 17.41 -2.55 9.96
C LEU A 101 16.51 -1.71 9.02
N HIS A 102 15.42 -1.15 9.56
CA HIS A 102 14.37 -0.53 8.74
C HIS A 102 14.09 0.93 9.05
N LYS A 103 14.66 1.45 10.14
CA LYS A 103 14.52 2.85 10.54
C LYS A 103 15.89 3.50 10.67
N PRO A 104 16.52 3.92 9.59
CA PRO A 104 17.81 4.59 9.64
C PRO A 104 17.73 5.89 10.44
N LYS A 105 18.85 6.33 11.04
CA LYS A 105 18.94 7.56 11.84
C LYS A 105 18.46 8.81 11.10
N SER A 106 18.62 8.83 9.79
CA SER A 106 18.16 9.90 8.90
C SER A 106 16.73 9.74 8.41
N PHE A 107 15.98 8.78 8.96
CA PHE A 107 14.63 8.50 8.53
C PHE A 107 13.71 9.70 8.80
N ASN A 108 13.13 10.24 7.74
CA ASN A 108 12.16 11.32 7.80
C ASN A 108 10.88 10.90 7.06
N PRO A 109 9.76 10.70 7.78
CA PRO A 109 8.49 10.31 7.15
C PRO A 109 8.04 11.23 6.02
N LYS A 110 8.39 12.53 6.10
CA LYS A 110 8.06 13.51 5.06
C LYS A 110 8.73 13.21 3.72
N LYS A 111 9.87 12.51 3.73
CA LYS A 111 10.58 12.13 2.50
C LYS A 111 9.96 10.94 1.79
N PHE A 112 9.10 10.19 2.49
CA PHE A 112 8.36 9.05 1.93
C PHE A 112 6.98 9.42 1.41
N THR A 113 6.62 10.69 1.39
CA THR A 113 5.45 11.12 0.65
C THR A 113 5.72 10.83 -0.82
N ILE A 114 4.89 9.97 -1.39
CA ILE A 114 4.91 9.70 -2.83
C ILE A 114 4.74 11.06 -3.51
N LYS A 115 5.76 11.48 -4.27
CA LYS A 115 5.68 12.72 -5.04
C LYS A 115 4.45 12.66 -5.94
N LYS A 116 3.54 13.59 -5.77
CA LYS A 116 2.48 13.80 -6.74
C LYS A 116 3.15 14.38 -7.98
N ASN A 117 3.22 13.58 -9.01
CA ASN A 117 3.59 14.08 -10.33
C ASN A 117 2.37 14.70 -11.00
#